data_2cf2b79d94b60774a6adcf60930795fe
#
_entry.id   2cf2b79d94b60774a6adcf60930795fe
#
_cell.length_a   1.000
_cell.length_b   1.000
_cell.length_c   1.000
_cell.angle_alpha   90.00
_cell.angle_beta   90.00
_cell.angle_gamma   90.00
#
_symmetry.space_group_name_H-M   'P 1'
#
loop_
_entity.id
_entity.type
_entity.pdbx_description
1 polymer ?
#
loop_
_entity_poly.entity_id
_entity_poly.type
_entity_poly.pdbx_seq_one_letter_code
_entity_poly.pdbx_strand_id
1 'polypeptide(L)'
;MRLPQLEDLPDPAGRRVLVRCDFNVPLSTAGDGTRVIDDDLRIRAAVPTLRWLLDHGAEVTACSHLGRPKGVPDAKTDLAPVRARLAELVPGVTLLDNLRWDPGEEADSPAFVDRLVEGRDLYVDDAFGAAHRAHASIVGPPARLPSAAGRLLAREVEVLSGQQDPVV
;
A
#
# COMPACT_ATOMS: atom_id res chain seq x y z
N MET A 1 16.00 -17.46 0.76
CA MET A 1 15.20 -17.01 1.92
C MET A 1 13.75 -16.79 1.47
N ARG A 2 12.83 -17.42 2.14
CA ARG A 2 11.41 -17.29 1.81
C ARG A 2 10.87 -15.94 2.31
N LEU A 3 10.15 -15.22 1.42
CA LEU A 3 9.47 -13.99 1.80
C LEU A 3 8.27 -14.32 2.71
N PRO A 4 8.15 -13.73 3.91
CA PRO A 4 6.98 -13.95 4.75
C PRO A 4 5.70 -13.56 4.02
N GLN A 5 4.70 -14.44 4.09
CA GLN A 5 3.39 -14.25 3.45
C GLN A 5 2.30 -13.98 4.50
N LEU A 6 1.09 -13.68 4.04
CA LEU A 6 -0.02 -13.34 4.93
C LEU A 6 -0.28 -14.43 5.99
N GLU A 7 -0.15 -15.70 5.61
CA GLU A 7 -0.35 -16.83 6.52
C GLU A 7 0.72 -16.92 7.61
N ASP A 8 1.87 -16.27 7.42
CA ASP A 8 2.96 -16.22 8.39
C ASP A 8 2.76 -15.13 9.46
N LEU A 9 1.79 -14.24 9.28
CA LEU A 9 1.47 -13.22 10.27
C LEU A 9 0.90 -13.84 11.56
N PRO A 10 1.11 -13.18 12.72
CA PRO A 10 0.25 -13.44 13.88
C PRO A 10 -1.21 -13.29 13.48
N ASP A 11 -2.13 -13.99 14.17
CA ASP A 11 -3.56 -13.96 13.85
C ASP A 11 -4.05 -12.50 13.71
N PRO A 12 -4.54 -12.10 12.53
CA PRO A 12 -4.95 -10.71 12.32
C PRO A 12 -6.31 -10.34 12.94
N ALA A 13 -7.05 -11.31 13.50
CA ALA A 13 -8.36 -11.05 14.09
C ALA A 13 -8.28 -9.98 15.19
N GLY A 14 -9.06 -8.91 15.06
CA GLY A 14 -9.09 -7.81 16.01
C GLY A 14 -7.87 -6.91 16.00
N ARG A 15 -6.93 -7.13 15.10
CA ARG A 15 -5.70 -6.36 15.01
C ARG A 15 -5.79 -5.25 13.97
N ARG A 16 -5.02 -4.18 14.20
CA ARG A 16 -4.92 -3.04 13.30
C ARG A 16 -3.76 -3.26 12.34
N VAL A 17 -4.08 -3.40 11.07
CA VAL A 17 -3.11 -3.72 10.02
C VAL A 17 -2.93 -2.53 9.11
N LEU A 18 -1.68 -2.11 8.91
CA LEU A 18 -1.29 -1.12 7.92
C LEU A 18 -0.84 -1.84 6.66
N VAL A 19 -1.46 -1.53 5.52
CA VAL A 19 -1.13 -2.14 4.22
C VAL A 19 -0.57 -1.06 3.29
N ARG A 20 0.67 -1.21 2.86
CA ARG A 20 1.27 -0.34 1.85
C ARG A 20 0.88 -0.84 0.47
N CYS A 21 0.09 -0.06 -0.25
CA CYS A 21 -0.38 -0.36 -1.59
C CYS A 21 0.28 0.55 -2.62
N ASP A 22 0.23 0.17 -3.89
CA ASP A 22 0.57 1.04 -5.00
C ASP A 22 -0.71 1.47 -5.71
N PHE A 23 -1.21 2.64 -5.34
CA PHE A 23 -2.39 3.25 -5.94
C PHE A 23 -2.01 4.47 -6.79
N ASN A 24 -0.80 4.50 -7.30
CA ASN A 24 -0.34 5.54 -8.23
C ASN A 24 -0.96 5.30 -9.61
N VAL A 25 -2.25 5.54 -9.69
CA VAL A 25 -3.07 5.30 -10.89
C VAL A 25 -3.04 6.52 -11.81
N PRO A 26 -3.24 6.33 -13.15
CA PRO A 26 -3.39 7.45 -14.05
C PRO A 26 -4.74 8.15 -13.85
N LEU A 27 -4.69 9.47 -13.74
CA LEU A 27 -5.85 10.33 -13.55
C LEU A 27 -5.91 11.39 -14.66
N SER A 28 -7.12 11.76 -15.06
CA SER A 28 -7.36 12.89 -15.95
C SER A 28 -8.35 13.84 -15.28
N THR A 29 -8.45 15.07 -15.85
CA THR A 29 -9.41 16.05 -15.37
C THR A 29 -10.56 16.15 -16.37
N ALA A 30 -11.78 15.91 -15.92
CA ALA A 30 -12.98 16.08 -16.72
C ALA A 30 -13.27 17.56 -16.97
N GLY A 31 -14.18 17.86 -17.90
CA GLY A 31 -14.51 19.23 -18.28
C GLY A 31 -15.08 20.09 -17.15
N ASP A 32 -15.65 19.47 -16.12
CA ASP A 32 -16.16 20.13 -14.91
C ASP A 32 -15.10 20.30 -13.81
N GLY A 33 -13.85 19.92 -14.07
CA GLY A 33 -12.76 19.95 -13.09
C GLY A 33 -12.64 18.71 -12.20
N THR A 34 -13.52 17.72 -12.34
CA THR A 34 -13.47 16.48 -11.57
C THR A 34 -12.29 15.63 -11.99
N ARG A 35 -11.59 15.05 -11.02
CA ARG A 35 -10.51 14.10 -11.27
C ARG A 35 -11.11 12.72 -11.50
N VAL A 36 -10.71 12.04 -12.58
CA VAL A 36 -11.23 10.76 -13.01
C VAL A 36 -10.09 9.75 -13.10
N ILE A 37 -10.32 8.56 -12.57
CA ILE A 37 -9.37 7.45 -12.71
C ILE A 37 -9.50 6.89 -14.11
N ASP A 38 -8.39 6.90 -14.88
CA ASP A 38 -8.37 6.38 -16.26
C ASP A 38 -8.19 4.87 -16.29
N ASP A 39 -7.51 4.30 -15.30
CA ASP A 39 -7.27 2.87 -15.18
C ASP A 39 -7.17 2.51 -13.69
N ASP A 40 -8.01 1.59 -13.24
CA ASP A 40 -8.07 1.16 -11.83
C ASP A 40 -7.39 -0.18 -11.57
N LEU A 41 -6.59 -0.68 -12.51
CA LEU A 41 -5.96 -2.01 -12.41
C LEU A 41 -5.17 -2.19 -11.12
N ARG A 42 -4.39 -1.17 -10.73
CA ARG A 42 -3.58 -1.23 -9.50
C ARG A 42 -4.43 -1.30 -8.23
N ILE A 43 -5.57 -0.64 -8.24
CA ILE A 43 -6.51 -0.70 -7.11
C ILE A 43 -7.11 -2.11 -7.03
N ARG A 44 -7.58 -2.64 -8.15
CA ARG A 44 -8.15 -4.00 -8.21
C ARG A 44 -7.12 -5.06 -7.83
N ALA A 45 -5.85 -4.85 -8.18
CA ALA A 45 -4.78 -5.80 -7.86
C ALA A 45 -4.51 -5.92 -6.34
N ALA A 46 -4.84 -4.90 -5.56
CA ALA A 46 -4.71 -4.93 -4.10
C ALA A 46 -5.89 -5.61 -3.40
N VAL A 47 -7.00 -5.82 -4.09
CA VAL A 47 -8.24 -6.35 -3.50
C VAL A 47 -8.03 -7.71 -2.82
N PRO A 48 -7.33 -8.70 -3.42
CA PRO A 48 -7.14 -9.99 -2.74
C PRO A 48 -6.49 -9.89 -1.36
N THR A 49 -5.45 -9.07 -1.23
CA THR A 49 -4.77 -8.84 0.06
C THR A 49 -5.70 -8.19 1.07
N LEU A 50 -6.39 -7.13 0.65
CA LEU A 50 -7.29 -6.39 1.54
C LEU A 50 -8.45 -7.25 2.01
N ARG A 51 -9.06 -8.03 1.12
CA ARG A 51 -10.14 -8.96 1.47
C ARG A 51 -9.69 -10.06 2.40
N TRP A 52 -8.51 -10.64 2.16
CA TRP A 52 -7.98 -11.66 3.04
C TRP A 52 -7.89 -11.16 4.48
N LEU A 53 -7.37 -9.95 4.67
CA LEU A 53 -7.23 -9.33 5.99
C LEU A 53 -8.60 -9.06 6.63
N LEU A 54 -9.53 -8.49 5.87
CA LEU A 54 -10.88 -8.23 6.38
C LEU A 54 -11.61 -9.52 6.74
N ASP A 55 -11.49 -10.55 5.90
CA ASP A 55 -12.13 -11.86 6.14
C ASP A 55 -11.56 -12.55 7.39
N HIS A 56 -10.32 -12.23 7.77
CA HIS A 56 -9.70 -12.73 9.00
C HIS A 56 -9.93 -11.81 10.20
N GLY A 57 -10.81 -10.83 10.07
CA GLY A 57 -11.22 -9.99 11.19
C GLY A 57 -10.32 -8.82 11.52
N ALA A 58 -9.41 -8.46 10.64
CA ALA A 58 -8.52 -7.32 10.84
C ALA A 58 -9.24 -5.98 10.62
N GLU A 59 -8.78 -4.95 11.33
CA GLU A 59 -9.06 -3.55 10.99
C GLU A 59 -7.99 -3.07 10.02
N VAL A 60 -8.39 -2.75 8.79
CA VAL A 60 -7.44 -2.51 7.68
C VAL A 60 -7.36 -1.04 7.33
N THR A 61 -6.14 -0.50 7.36
CA THR A 61 -5.82 0.82 6.85
C THR A 61 -4.80 0.69 5.73
N ALA A 62 -5.16 1.16 4.54
CA ALA A 62 -4.26 1.21 3.39
C ALA A 62 -3.57 2.56 3.34
N CYS A 63 -2.35 2.57 2.80
CA CYS A 63 -1.61 3.78 2.51
C CYS A 63 -0.92 3.66 1.16
N SER A 64 -0.76 4.79 0.47
CA SER A 64 -0.16 4.84 -0.85
C SER A 64 0.36 6.23 -1.17
N HIS A 65 1.16 6.31 -2.22
CA HIS A 65 1.51 7.57 -2.84
C HIS A 65 0.75 7.77 -4.16
N LEU A 66 0.67 9.01 -4.62
CA LEU A 66 0.12 9.39 -5.92
C LEU A 66 0.93 10.57 -6.46
N GLY A 67 1.50 10.42 -7.65
CA GLY A 67 2.26 11.48 -8.30
C GLY A 67 3.52 11.91 -7.55
N ARG A 68 3.91 13.17 -7.73
CA ARG A 68 5.12 13.76 -7.13
C ARG A 68 4.82 15.13 -6.51
N PRO A 69 4.10 15.15 -5.38
CA PRO A 69 3.69 16.41 -4.74
C PRO A 69 4.81 17.15 -4.01
N LYS A 70 6.01 16.56 -3.89
CA LYS A 70 7.20 17.18 -3.28
C LYS A 70 6.99 17.61 -1.82
N GLY A 71 6.28 16.81 -1.05
CA GLY A 71 6.07 17.04 0.37
C GLY A 71 5.00 18.07 0.71
N VAL A 72 4.17 18.46 -0.26
CA VAL A 72 3.12 19.48 -0.06
C VAL A 72 1.79 18.95 -0.58
N PRO A 73 0.70 19.07 0.22
CA PRO A 73 -0.64 18.71 -0.28
C PRO A 73 -1.04 19.55 -1.49
N ASP A 74 -1.62 18.90 -2.51
CA ASP A 74 -2.21 19.58 -3.66
C ASP A 74 -3.39 18.76 -4.22
N ALA A 75 -4.29 19.46 -4.95
CA ALA A 75 -5.50 18.82 -5.47
C ALA A 75 -5.22 17.76 -6.53
N LYS A 76 -4.12 17.87 -7.29
CA LYS A 76 -3.79 16.94 -8.37
C LYS A 76 -3.31 15.58 -7.83
N THR A 77 -2.82 15.56 -6.61
CA THR A 77 -2.29 14.37 -5.96
C THR A 77 -3.13 13.89 -4.79
N ASP A 78 -4.39 14.35 -4.72
CA ASP A 78 -5.37 13.91 -3.73
C ASP A 78 -5.84 12.48 -4.05
N LEU A 79 -5.82 11.60 -3.05
CA LEU A 79 -6.28 10.22 -3.17
C LEU A 79 -7.80 10.08 -3.09
N ALA A 80 -8.57 11.15 -3.01
CA ALA A 80 -10.03 11.09 -2.92
C ALA A 80 -10.68 10.23 -4.01
N PRO A 81 -10.31 10.33 -5.31
CA PRO A 81 -10.86 9.44 -6.34
C PRO A 81 -10.53 7.96 -6.09
N VAL A 82 -9.33 7.68 -5.62
CA VAL A 82 -8.90 6.32 -5.29
C VAL A 82 -9.69 5.80 -4.09
N ARG A 83 -9.88 6.63 -3.06
CA ARG A 83 -10.66 6.28 -1.87
C ARG A 83 -12.10 5.90 -2.25
N ALA A 84 -12.73 6.67 -3.12
CA ALA A 84 -14.09 6.38 -3.58
C ALA A 84 -14.15 5.04 -4.33
N ARG A 85 -13.20 4.79 -5.23
CA ARG A 85 -13.15 3.54 -6.00
C ARG A 85 -12.86 2.34 -5.10
N LEU A 86 -11.94 2.50 -4.16
CA LEU A 86 -11.59 1.43 -3.21
C LEU A 86 -12.82 1.04 -2.37
N ALA A 87 -13.60 2.03 -1.93
CA ALA A 87 -14.82 1.78 -1.15
C ALA A 87 -15.87 0.99 -1.94
N GLU A 88 -15.94 1.17 -3.25
CA GLU A 88 -16.82 0.38 -4.12
C GLU A 88 -16.35 -1.07 -4.23
N LEU A 89 -15.03 -1.29 -4.34
CA LEU A 89 -14.44 -2.61 -4.56
C LEU A 89 -14.31 -3.41 -3.26
N VAL A 90 -13.88 -2.76 -2.19
CA VAL A 90 -13.64 -3.39 -0.88
C VAL A 90 -14.11 -2.45 0.22
N PRO A 91 -15.40 -2.50 0.59
CA PRO A 91 -15.90 -1.72 1.73
C PRO A 91 -15.18 -2.10 3.02
N GLY A 92 -14.94 -1.12 3.87
CA GLY A 92 -14.35 -1.34 5.20
C GLY A 92 -12.85 -1.07 5.30
N VAL A 93 -12.20 -0.64 4.21
CA VAL A 93 -10.78 -0.24 4.23
C VAL A 93 -10.69 1.28 4.37
N THR A 94 -9.92 1.74 5.36
CA THR A 94 -9.56 3.15 5.49
C THR A 94 -8.34 3.43 4.61
N LEU A 95 -8.35 4.54 3.86
CA LEU A 95 -7.20 4.97 3.06
C LEU A 95 -6.66 6.29 3.63
N LEU A 96 -5.38 6.30 3.99
CA LEU A 96 -4.70 7.50 4.45
C LEU A 96 -4.52 8.49 3.29
N ASP A 97 -4.21 9.74 3.62
CA ASP A 97 -3.82 10.75 2.63
C ASP A 97 -2.51 10.36 1.94
N ASN A 98 -2.24 10.98 0.79
CA ASN A 98 -1.04 10.71 0.01
C ASN A 98 0.20 10.79 0.90
N LEU A 99 0.94 9.69 0.98
CA LEU A 99 2.14 9.60 1.81
C LEU A 99 3.18 10.66 1.44
N ARG A 100 3.27 11.00 0.15
CA ARG A 100 4.24 11.98 -0.35
C ARG A 100 3.83 13.43 -0.12
N TRP A 101 2.69 13.67 0.53
CA TRP A 101 2.36 15.00 1.05
C TRP A 101 3.22 15.38 2.25
N ASP A 102 3.87 14.39 2.86
CA ASP A 102 4.84 14.62 3.94
C ASP A 102 6.25 14.38 3.40
N PRO A 103 7.19 15.34 3.57
CA PRO A 103 8.56 15.15 3.11
C PRO A 103 9.28 13.98 3.81
N GLY A 104 8.78 13.54 4.96
CA GLY A 104 9.33 12.40 5.70
C GLY A 104 9.22 11.07 4.99
N GLU A 105 8.28 10.92 4.04
CA GLU A 105 8.14 9.67 3.30
C GLU A 105 9.37 9.40 2.42
N GLU A 106 9.75 10.34 1.57
CA GLU A 106 10.90 10.15 0.69
C GLU A 106 12.24 10.25 1.43
N ALA A 107 12.27 11.00 2.52
CA ALA A 107 13.45 11.17 3.36
C ALA A 107 13.68 9.99 4.33
N ASP A 108 12.78 9.00 4.36
CA ASP A 108 12.81 7.90 5.33
C ASP A 108 12.96 8.43 6.77
N SER A 109 12.14 9.42 7.12
CA SER A 109 12.19 10.08 8.42
C SER A 109 11.69 9.15 9.54
N PRO A 110 12.48 8.90 10.59
CA PRO A 110 12.00 8.10 11.74
C PRO A 110 10.74 8.67 12.38
N ALA A 111 10.61 9.99 12.45
CA ALA A 111 9.41 10.63 13.00
C ALA A 111 8.17 10.35 12.16
N PHE A 112 8.30 10.30 10.83
CA PHE A 112 7.19 9.93 9.95
C PHE A 112 6.82 8.46 10.14
N VAL A 113 7.80 7.56 10.25
CA VAL A 113 7.56 6.14 10.54
C VAL A 113 6.82 6.00 11.87
N ASP A 114 7.23 6.74 12.90
CA ASP A 114 6.55 6.72 14.22
C ASP A 114 5.06 7.02 14.07
N ARG A 115 4.70 8.01 13.27
CA ARG A 115 3.30 8.36 13.02
C ARG A 115 2.54 7.28 12.24
N LEU A 116 3.20 6.67 11.24
CA LEU A 116 2.57 5.61 10.43
C LEU A 116 2.23 4.37 11.24
N VAL A 117 3.13 3.96 12.13
CA VAL A 117 2.97 2.72 12.89
C VAL A 117 2.23 2.91 14.20
N GLU A 118 1.98 4.14 14.62
CA GLU A 118 1.27 4.43 15.87
C GLU A 118 -0.11 3.76 15.87
N GLY A 119 -0.36 2.94 16.88
CA GLY A 119 -1.62 2.22 17.02
C GLY A 119 -1.81 1.08 16.02
N ARG A 120 -0.77 0.68 15.29
CA ARG A 120 -0.82 -0.47 14.38
C ARG A 120 -0.17 -1.69 15.04
N ASP A 121 -0.70 -2.86 14.75
CA ASP A 121 -0.22 -4.13 15.29
C ASP A 121 0.59 -4.93 14.28
N LEU A 122 0.24 -4.83 12.99
CA LEU A 122 0.83 -5.60 11.90
C LEU A 122 1.03 -4.69 10.68
N TYR A 123 1.97 -5.09 9.81
CA TYR A 123 2.24 -4.39 8.54
C TYR A 123 2.28 -5.38 7.38
N VAL A 124 1.71 -4.98 6.26
CA VAL A 124 1.75 -5.74 5.00
C VAL A 124 2.24 -4.82 3.89
N ASP A 125 3.27 -5.27 3.17
CA ASP A 125 3.74 -4.59 1.96
C ASP A 125 3.15 -5.30 0.74
N ASP A 126 2.33 -4.58 -0.02
CA ASP A 126 1.71 -5.05 -1.26
C ASP A 126 2.08 -4.15 -2.45
N ALA A 127 3.09 -3.30 -2.29
CA ALA A 127 3.48 -2.29 -3.26
C ALA A 127 4.74 -2.70 -4.02
N PHE A 128 4.62 -3.64 -4.96
CA PHE A 128 5.77 -4.13 -5.72
C PHE A 128 6.50 -2.99 -6.46
N GLY A 129 5.77 -2.10 -7.12
CA GLY A 129 6.38 -1.00 -7.89
C GLY A 129 7.23 -0.04 -7.07
N ALA A 130 7.01 0.05 -5.77
CA ALA A 130 7.77 0.90 -4.85
C ALA A 130 8.70 0.11 -3.92
N ALA A 131 8.68 -1.23 -3.98
CA ALA A 131 9.37 -2.09 -3.02
C ALA A 131 10.89 -1.92 -3.00
N HIS A 132 11.49 -1.44 -4.09
CA HIS A 132 12.94 -1.21 -4.19
C HIS A 132 13.38 0.18 -3.71
N ARG A 133 12.45 1.03 -3.29
CA ARG A 133 12.76 2.37 -2.81
C ARG A 133 12.86 2.39 -1.28
N ALA A 134 13.86 3.10 -0.75
CA ALA A 134 14.05 3.23 0.69
C ALA A 134 13.18 4.35 1.29
N HIS A 135 11.88 4.34 0.97
CA HIS A 135 10.91 5.29 1.53
C HIS A 135 10.41 4.83 2.90
N ALA A 136 10.02 5.78 3.75
CA ALA A 136 9.63 5.51 5.12
C ALA A 136 8.55 4.44 5.23
N SER A 137 7.53 4.47 4.37
CA SER A 137 6.41 3.52 4.41
C SER A 137 6.78 2.10 3.96
N ILE A 138 7.93 1.92 3.30
CA ILE A 138 8.40 0.64 2.80
C ILE A 138 9.38 0.00 3.79
N VAL A 139 10.40 0.75 4.21
CA VAL A 139 11.50 0.20 5.03
C VAL A 139 11.30 0.40 6.53
N GLY A 140 10.48 1.36 6.94
CA GLY A 140 10.28 1.69 8.34
C GLY A 140 9.43 0.68 9.12
N PRO A 141 8.19 0.39 8.69
CA PRO A 141 7.30 -0.48 9.46
C PRO A 141 7.83 -1.91 9.67
N PRO A 142 8.51 -2.56 8.70
CA PRO A 142 9.04 -3.90 8.93
C PRO A 142 10.05 -3.99 10.07
N ALA A 143 10.74 -2.89 10.39
CA ALA A 143 11.68 -2.85 11.51
C ALA A 143 10.98 -2.73 12.87
N ARG A 144 9.67 -2.47 12.89
CA ARG A 144 8.92 -2.16 14.11
C ARG A 144 7.73 -3.08 14.37
N LEU A 145 7.18 -3.73 13.33
CA LEU A 145 5.97 -4.54 13.43
C LEU A 145 6.20 -5.90 12.77
N PRO A 146 5.52 -6.96 13.25
CA PRO A 146 5.43 -8.18 12.48
C PRO A 146 4.88 -7.87 11.09
N SER A 147 5.54 -8.39 10.06
CA SER A 147 5.29 -7.95 8.69
C SER A 147 5.25 -9.13 7.73
N ALA A 148 4.53 -8.95 6.63
CA ALA A 148 4.45 -9.92 5.54
C ALA A 148 4.29 -9.20 4.20
N ALA A 149 4.53 -9.94 3.12
CA ALA A 149 4.18 -9.52 1.78
C ALA A 149 2.69 -9.81 1.53
N GLY A 150 2.00 -8.87 0.89
CA GLY A 150 0.66 -9.10 0.37
C GLY A 150 0.69 -10.04 -0.84
N ARG A 151 -0.48 -10.43 -1.33
CA ARG A 151 -0.62 -11.38 -2.45
C ARG A 151 0.03 -10.87 -3.74
N LEU A 152 -0.13 -9.57 -4.02
CA LEU A 152 0.44 -8.97 -5.23
C LEU A 152 1.97 -8.98 -5.17
N LEU A 153 2.56 -8.50 -4.07
CA LEU A 153 4.01 -8.48 -3.91
C LEU A 153 4.59 -9.90 -3.94
N ALA A 154 3.99 -10.84 -3.22
CA ALA A 154 4.45 -12.23 -3.18
C ALA A 154 4.42 -12.87 -4.57
N ARG A 155 3.37 -12.63 -5.33
CA ARG A 155 3.20 -13.15 -6.69
C ARG A 155 4.25 -12.59 -7.64
N GLU A 156 4.49 -11.27 -7.59
CA GLU A 156 5.48 -10.62 -8.46
C GLU A 156 6.90 -11.09 -8.13
N VAL A 157 7.23 -11.25 -6.86
CA VAL A 157 8.52 -11.79 -6.43
C VAL A 157 8.69 -13.25 -6.92
N GLU A 158 7.66 -14.07 -6.84
CA GLU A 158 7.66 -15.44 -7.32
C GLU A 158 7.89 -15.52 -8.83
N VAL A 159 7.21 -14.69 -9.61
CA VAL A 159 7.37 -14.62 -11.06
C VAL A 159 8.80 -14.22 -11.44
N LEU A 160 9.37 -13.20 -10.79
CA LEU A 160 10.74 -12.76 -11.04
C LEU A 160 11.76 -13.83 -10.66
N SER A 161 11.56 -14.53 -9.55
CA SER A 161 12.44 -15.62 -9.10
C SER A 161 12.42 -16.79 -10.08
N GLY A 162 11.22 -17.13 -10.62
CA GLY A 162 11.08 -18.20 -11.62
C GLY A 162 11.72 -17.87 -12.97
N GLN A 163 11.87 -16.59 -13.29
CA GLN A 163 12.54 -16.14 -14.52
C GLN A 163 14.07 -16.17 -14.44
N GLN A 164 14.62 -16.29 -13.26
CA GLN A 164 16.06 -16.30 -13.02
C GLN A 164 16.67 -17.71 -12.97
N ASP A 165 15.85 -18.76 -12.99
CA ASP A 165 16.35 -20.12 -13.07
C ASP A 165 16.90 -20.36 -14.48
N PRO A 166 18.22 -20.64 -14.62
CA PRO A 166 18.75 -20.97 -15.91
C PRO A 166 18.09 -22.27 -16.39
N VAL A 167 17.50 -22.22 -17.57
CA VAL A 167 17.05 -23.43 -18.23
C VAL A 167 18.32 -24.25 -18.54
N VAL A 168 18.49 -25.33 -17.79
CA VAL A 168 19.53 -26.32 -18.10
C VAL A 168 19.09 -27.15 -19.28
#